data_0127c9b087c0901c8c51e7646372972d
#
_entry.id   0127c9b087c0901c8c51e7646372972d
#
_cell.length_a   1.000
_cell.length_b   1.000
_cell.length_c   1.000
_cell.angle_alpha   90.00
_cell.angle_beta   90.00
_cell.angle_gamma   90.00
#
_symmetry.space_group_name_H-M   'P 1'
#
loop_
_entity.id
_entity.type
_entity.pdbx_description
1 polymer ?
#
loop_
_entity_poly.entity_id
_entity_poly.type
_entity_poly.pdbx_seq_one_letter_code
_entity_poly.pdbx_strand_id
1 'polypeptide(L)'
;MNKNLNLYRRNGQLVYIKSPEFNELAFVKELWADKRNMDDLGEGYSFPKDKWNMFYKKMINPTDGKNFYCLVYDLNDNPIGEVSFHGYNSATKVARINIKIHYDNRRNGYGEEALRLLLEYYFLEFGGEAIIDSTTTNAAKALLKKIGFEELNNFRNQGTYKLTKKKFLNCKIKDKKTIAVLNYNDIDSTEYSIIFYIFNKVNEILNEKYFELYSVSDENDIINDEFYPDIVFIPGGKGIEKAINKNLLLKYIEKVYSQCNYIATFSNGIYFLEGLCNIKGIAIPNSVYEIENVIKINKSFVDNGKIMISSNLISHIELCINIVKKVAGDDISIKLSKELGYLY
;
A
#
# COMPACT_ATOMS: atom_id res chain seq x y z
N MET A 1 25.17 11.36 23.93
CA MET A 1 24.98 9.97 23.50
C MET A 1 23.69 9.89 22.68
N ASN A 2 23.79 10.12 21.37
CA ASN A 2 22.66 9.92 20.45
C ASN A 2 22.50 8.41 20.20
N LYS A 3 21.61 7.77 20.95
CA LYS A 3 21.04 6.52 20.47
C LYS A 3 20.14 6.90 19.30
N ASN A 4 20.47 6.52 18.08
CA ASN A 4 19.57 6.50 16.94
C ASN A 4 18.36 5.64 17.35
N LEU A 5 17.34 6.28 17.91
CA LEU A 5 16.02 5.69 18.06
C LEU A 5 15.54 5.45 16.63
N ASN A 6 15.36 4.19 16.28
CA ASN A 6 14.78 3.80 15.00
C ASN A 6 13.29 4.18 15.07
N LEU A 7 12.98 5.45 14.78
CA LEU A 7 11.63 5.99 14.86
C LEU A 7 10.78 5.34 13.78
N TYR A 8 9.58 4.92 14.14
CA TYR A 8 8.64 4.34 13.18
C TYR A 8 8.40 5.31 12.02
N ARG A 9 8.43 4.80 10.79
CA ARG A 9 8.05 5.52 9.56
C ARG A 9 7.33 4.58 8.61
N ARG A 10 6.23 5.06 8.02
CA ARG A 10 5.52 4.38 6.95
C ARG A 10 5.16 5.35 5.85
N ASN A 11 5.55 5.04 4.63
CA ASN A 11 5.31 5.87 3.45
C ASN A 11 4.00 5.49 2.77
N GLY A 12 3.24 6.51 2.33
CA GLY A 12 2.11 6.40 1.41
C GLY A 12 2.45 7.03 0.05
N GLN A 13 1.42 7.33 -0.72
CA GLN A 13 1.54 7.97 -2.04
C GLN A 13 1.50 9.49 -1.96
N LEU A 14 0.68 10.04 -1.07
CA LEU A 14 0.48 11.49 -0.87
C LEU A 14 1.17 12.00 0.39
N VAL A 15 1.27 11.13 1.41
CA VAL A 15 1.84 11.47 2.71
C VAL A 15 2.63 10.29 3.27
N TYR A 16 3.44 10.55 4.29
CA TYR A 16 3.95 9.52 5.17
C TYR A 16 3.66 9.85 6.63
N ILE A 17 3.65 8.81 7.48
CA ILE A 17 3.55 8.97 8.93
C ILE A 17 4.88 8.59 9.58
N LYS A 18 5.31 9.38 10.57
CA LYS A 18 6.56 9.14 11.31
C LYS A 18 6.36 9.50 12.78
N SER A 19 6.88 8.65 13.69
CA SER A 19 6.98 9.01 15.10
C SER A 19 7.88 10.24 15.24
N PRO A 20 7.41 11.35 15.88
CA PRO A 20 8.20 12.58 15.94
C PRO A 20 9.41 12.46 16.85
N GLU A 21 10.43 13.23 16.54
CA GLU A 21 11.48 13.58 17.48
C GLU A 21 10.96 14.55 18.54
N PHE A 22 11.66 14.66 19.65
CA PHE A 22 11.20 15.50 20.76
C PHE A 22 11.03 16.99 20.40
N ASN A 23 11.89 17.53 19.55
CA ASN A 23 11.82 18.91 19.06
C ASN A 23 10.63 19.15 18.11
N GLU A 24 10.16 18.12 17.40
CA GLU A 24 9.00 18.20 16.51
C GLU A 24 7.67 18.37 17.27
N LEU A 25 7.66 18.23 18.60
CA LEU A 25 6.52 18.60 19.45
C LEU A 25 6.18 20.11 19.37
N ALA A 26 7.07 20.93 18.85
CA ALA A 26 6.77 22.32 18.51
C ALA A 26 5.62 22.43 17.51
N PHE A 27 5.61 21.58 16.48
CA PHE A 27 4.50 21.53 15.52
C PHE A 27 3.19 21.07 16.18
N VAL A 28 3.24 20.09 17.08
CA VAL A 28 2.04 19.65 17.84
C VAL A 28 1.44 20.79 18.63
N LYS A 29 2.31 21.59 19.28
CA LYS A 29 1.87 22.79 20.02
C LYS A 29 1.15 23.80 19.11
N GLU A 30 1.70 24.07 17.94
CA GLU A 30 1.10 24.97 16.94
C GLU A 30 -0.21 24.41 16.39
N LEU A 31 -0.22 23.13 16.01
CA LEU A 31 -1.41 22.45 15.49
C LEU A 31 -2.59 22.51 16.48
N TRP A 32 -2.33 22.30 17.77
CA TRP A 32 -3.39 22.28 18.80
C TRP A 32 -3.80 23.70 19.26
N ALA A 33 -2.93 24.67 19.14
CA ALA A 33 -3.24 26.06 19.53
C ALA A 33 -4.25 26.72 18.58
N ASP A 34 -4.29 26.33 17.31
CA ASP A 34 -5.22 26.88 16.34
C ASP A 34 -6.59 26.17 16.44
N LYS A 35 -7.60 26.95 16.86
CA LYS A 35 -8.99 26.48 16.99
C LYS A 35 -9.56 25.85 15.71
N ARG A 36 -9.07 26.26 14.53
CA ARG A 36 -9.52 25.71 13.23
C ARG A 36 -9.10 24.24 13.03
N ASN A 37 -8.09 23.79 13.78
CA ASN A 37 -7.64 22.42 13.79
C ASN A 37 -8.34 21.56 14.86
N MET A 38 -9.04 22.21 15.80
CA MET A 38 -9.64 21.60 17.00
C MET A 38 -11.17 21.60 16.93
N ASP A 39 -11.72 21.23 15.78
CA ASP A 39 -13.17 21.31 15.47
C ASP A 39 -14.04 20.60 16.53
N ASP A 40 -13.57 19.46 17.09
CA ASP A 40 -14.32 18.69 18.09
C ASP A 40 -14.35 19.34 19.48
N LEU A 41 -13.40 20.24 19.79
CA LEU A 41 -13.29 20.94 21.07
C LEU A 41 -13.86 22.37 21.01
N GLY A 42 -14.00 22.94 19.81
CA GLY A 42 -14.50 24.29 19.59
C GLY A 42 -13.54 25.42 20.00
N GLU A 43 -12.40 25.09 20.63
CA GLU A 43 -11.35 26.02 21.06
C GLU A 43 -9.96 25.42 20.90
N GLY A 44 -8.93 26.26 20.82
CA GLY A 44 -7.54 25.81 20.77
C GLY A 44 -7.08 25.22 22.10
N TYR A 45 -6.20 24.25 22.06
CA TYR A 45 -5.63 23.59 23.23
C TYR A 45 -4.20 24.06 23.51
N SER A 46 -3.94 24.50 24.73
CA SER A 46 -2.58 24.88 25.16
C SER A 46 -1.73 23.65 25.47
N PHE A 47 -0.61 23.51 24.77
CA PHE A 47 0.35 22.42 24.98
C PHE A 47 1.73 22.98 25.37
N PRO A 48 1.92 23.43 26.62
CA PRO A 48 3.14 24.05 27.09
C PRO A 48 4.30 23.03 27.21
N LYS A 49 5.55 23.55 27.10
CA LYS A 49 6.77 22.71 27.05
C LYS A 49 6.99 21.81 28.25
N ASP A 50 6.53 22.20 29.43
CA ASP A 50 6.62 21.39 30.66
C ASP A 50 5.84 20.08 30.57
N LYS A 51 4.79 20.00 29.71
CA LYS A 51 4.02 18.78 29.46
C LYS A 51 4.62 17.85 28.40
N TRP A 52 5.60 18.34 27.62
CA TRP A 52 6.16 17.59 26.48
C TRP A 52 6.81 16.27 26.90
N ASN A 53 7.60 16.26 27.97
CA ASN A 53 8.25 15.03 28.46
C ASN A 53 7.25 13.95 28.83
N MET A 54 6.16 14.34 29.51
CA MET A 54 5.12 13.40 29.91
C MET A 54 4.37 12.87 28.67
N PHE A 55 4.03 13.74 27.74
CA PHE A 55 3.38 13.36 26.49
C PHE A 55 4.27 12.43 25.67
N TYR A 56 5.55 12.77 25.48
CA TYR A 56 6.50 11.96 24.71
C TYR A 56 6.65 10.55 25.26
N LYS A 57 6.82 10.42 26.58
CA LYS A 57 6.94 9.14 27.27
C LYS A 57 5.65 8.31 27.19
N LYS A 58 4.50 8.96 27.15
CA LYS A 58 3.20 8.27 27.12
C LYS A 58 2.80 7.86 25.71
N MET A 59 2.99 8.73 24.72
CA MET A 59 2.40 8.58 23.39
C MET A 59 3.38 8.11 22.31
N ILE A 60 4.67 8.50 22.41
CA ILE A 60 5.64 8.32 21.34
C ILE A 60 6.66 7.23 21.68
N ASN A 61 7.18 7.26 22.89
CA ASN A 61 8.07 6.19 23.40
C ASN A 61 7.45 5.54 24.66
N PRO A 62 6.26 4.93 24.52
CA PRO A 62 5.55 4.34 25.63
C PRO A 62 6.21 3.03 26.05
N THR A 63 6.26 2.82 27.37
CA THR A 63 6.74 1.57 27.96
C THR A 63 5.63 0.54 28.14
N ASP A 64 4.35 0.97 28.07
CA ASP A 64 3.17 0.14 28.33
C ASP A 64 2.50 -0.44 27.07
N GLY A 65 2.94 -0.02 25.88
CA GLY A 65 2.40 -0.49 24.60
C GLY A 65 0.92 -0.13 24.35
N LYS A 66 0.36 0.86 25.07
CA LYS A 66 -1.07 1.21 24.97
C LYS A 66 -1.36 2.35 24.00
N ASN A 67 -0.33 3.06 23.60
CA ASN A 67 -0.44 4.26 22.79
C ASN A 67 0.55 4.22 21.64
N PHE A 68 0.21 4.90 20.55
CA PHE A 68 1.07 5.09 19.39
C PHE A 68 0.74 6.43 18.74
N TYR A 69 1.78 7.19 18.37
CA TYR A 69 1.62 8.54 17.86
C TYR A 69 2.60 8.82 16.73
N CYS A 70 2.09 9.36 15.64
CA CYS A 70 2.88 9.86 14.51
C CYS A 70 2.42 11.24 14.09
N LEU A 71 3.35 12.03 13.58
CA LEU A 71 3.05 13.16 12.73
C LEU A 71 2.81 12.67 11.29
N VAL A 72 2.00 13.42 10.57
CA VAL A 72 1.73 13.26 9.14
C VAL A 72 2.56 14.28 8.39
N TYR A 73 3.33 13.86 7.41
CA TYR A 73 4.17 14.71 6.58
C TYR A 73 3.73 14.64 5.12
N ASP A 74 3.81 15.76 4.42
CA ASP A 74 3.73 15.76 2.97
C ASP A 74 5.01 15.17 2.33
N LEU A 75 5.06 15.04 1.02
CA LEU A 75 6.23 14.52 0.30
C LEU A 75 7.43 15.47 0.27
N ASN A 76 7.26 16.71 0.74
CA ASN A 76 8.33 17.70 0.90
C ASN A 76 8.87 17.77 2.33
N ASP A 77 8.58 16.76 3.16
CA ASP A 77 8.98 16.64 4.58
C ASP A 77 8.38 17.73 5.50
N ASN A 78 7.29 18.40 5.10
CA ASN A 78 6.59 19.33 5.97
C ASN A 78 5.58 18.58 6.84
N PRO A 79 5.57 18.77 8.17
CA PRO A 79 4.54 18.21 9.03
C PRO A 79 3.21 18.94 8.77
N ILE A 80 2.16 18.20 8.47
CA ILE A 80 0.83 18.72 8.10
C ILE A 80 -0.30 18.20 8.98
N GLY A 81 0.00 17.37 9.97
CA GLY A 81 -1.01 16.82 10.87
C GLY A 81 -0.47 15.79 11.83
N GLU A 82 -1.37 15.12 12.51
CA GLU A 82 -1.10 14.03 13.45
C GLU A 82 -2.06 12.87 13.24
N VAL A 83 -1.60 11.65 13.57
CA VAL A 83 -2.42 10.46 13.62
C VAL A 83 -1.95 9.56 14.77
N SER A 84 -2.88 9.00 15.54
CA SER A 84 -2.53 8.20 16.70
C SER A 84 -3.62 7.20 17.08
N PHE A 85 -3.25 6.18 17.84
CA PHE A 85 -4.20 5.47 18.68
C PHE A 85 -3.78 5.51 20.13
N HIS A 86 -4.75 5.40 21.02
CA HIS A 86 -4.52 5.45 22.47
C HIS A 86 -5.46 4.55 23.26
N GLY A 87 -5.05 4.23 24.48
CA GLY A 87 -5.84 3.44 25.41
C GLY A 87 -6.08 2.01 24.95
N TYR A 88 -5.11 1.39 24.26
CA TYR A 88 -5.21 -0.01 23.86
C TYR A 88 -5.42 -0.91 25.06
N ASN A 89 -6.46 -1.74 24.99
CA ASN A 89 -6.77 -2.77 25.96
C ASN A 89 -6.35 -4.13 25.41
N SER A 90 -5.36 -4.75 26.04
CA SER A 90 -4.79 -6.02 25.60
C SER A 90 -5.77 -7.21 25.71
N ALA A 91 -6.74 -7.15 26.61
CA ALA A 91 -7.74 -8.21 26.77
C ALA A 91 -8.78 -8.20 25.64
N THR A 92 -9.22 -7.01 25.23
CA THR A 92 -10.21 -6.82 24.14
C THR A 92 -9.57 -6.54 22.80
N LYS A 93 -8.26 -6.19 22.78
CA LYS A 93 -7.50 -5.76 21.60
C LYS A 93 -8.14 -4.57 20.88
N VAL A 94 -8.70 -3.64 21.65
CA VAL A 94 -9.38 -2.43 21.17
C VAL A 94 -8.63 -1.19 21.63
N ALA A 95 -8.51 -0.19 20.74
CA ALA A 95 -8.00 1.14 21.03
C ALA A 95 -8.95 2.23 20.51
N ARG A 96 -8.67 3.48 20.88
CA ARG A 96 -9.29 4.67 20.31
C ARG A 96 -8.33 5.34 19.36
N ILE A 97 -8.86 5.91 18.27
CA ILE A 97 -8.09 6.60 17.24
C ILE A 97 -8.24 8.11 17.40
N ASN A 98 -7.24 8.86 16.93
CA ASN A 98 -7.31 10.29 16.71
C ASN A 98 -6.57 10.64 15.42
N ILE A 99 -7.13 11.58 14.66
CA ILE A 99 -6.52 12.16 13.47
C ILE A 99 -6.83 13.65 13.40
N LYS A 100 -5.82 14.46 13.08
CA LYS A 100 -5.95 15.89 12.76
C LYS A 100 -5.05 16.25 11.61
N ILE A 101 -5.62 16.92 10.61
CA ILE A 101 -4.85 17.57 9.53
C ILE A 101 -4.99 19.06 9.68
N HIS A 102 -3.88 19.75 9.56
CA HIS A 102 -3.84 21.22 9.58
C HIS A 102 -4.86 21.77 8.58
N TYR A 103 -5.60 22.79 8.97
CA TYR A 103 -6.78 23.22 8.23
C TYR A 103 -6.45 23.63 6.77
N ASP A 104 -5.27 24.21 6.52
CA ASP A 104 -4.82 24.57 5.17
C ASP A 104 -4.53 23.38 4.27
N ASN A 105 -4.28 22.20 4.86
CA ASN A 105 -3.93 20.96 4.14
C ASN A 105 -5.12 20.00 3.98
N ARG A 106 -6.32 20.39 4.45
CA ARG A 106 -7.53 19.57 4.34
C ARG A 106 -8.03 19.49 2.89
N ARG A 107 -8.85 18.46 2.62
CA ARG A 107 -9.50 18.19 1.31
C ARG A 107 -8.55 17.77 0.18
N ASN A 108 -7.30 17.39 0.50
CA ASN A 108 -6.30 16.87 -0.44
C ASN A 108 -6.10 15.35 -0.34
N GLY A 109 -6.97 14.62 0.37
CA GLY A 109 -6.83 13.17 0.58
C GLY A 109 -5.86 12.78 1.70
N TYR A 110 -5.08 13.70 2.23
CA TYR A 110 -4.03 13.43 3.23
C TYR A 110 -4.53 12.75 4.49
N GLY A 111 -5.69 13.18 5.02
CA GLY A 111 -6.28 12.56 6.21
C GLY A 111 -6.72 11.12 5.98
N GLU A 112 -7.26 10.81 4.81
CA GLU A 112 -7.66 9.45 4.46
C GLU A 112 -6.44 8.54 4.38
N GLU A 113 -5.41 8.95 3.66
CA GLU A 113 -4.20 8.13 3.51
C GLU A 113 -3.47 7.96 4.84
N ALA A 114 -3.27 9.04 5.61
CA ALA A 114 -2.65 8.96 6.94
C ALA A 114 -3.37 7.99 7.88
N LEU A 115 -4.72 8.02 7.86
CA LEU A 115 -5.53 7.12 8.65
C LEU A 115 -5.40 5.67 8.17
N ARG A 116 -5.37 5.41 6.87
CA ARG A 116 -5.12 4.07 6.31
C ARG A 116 -3.76 3.54 6.71
N LEU A 117 -2.69 4.35 6.65
CA LEU A 117 -1.34 3.96 7.08
C LEU A 117 -1.29 3.58 8.57
N LEU A 118 -1.98 4.34 9.43
CA LEU A 118 -2.10 4.01 10.86
C LEU A 118 -2.85 2.69 11.07
N LEU A 119 -3.97 2.49 10.37
CA LEU A 119 -4.80 1.29 10.50
C LEU A 119 -4.07 0.04 10.01
N GLU A 120 -3.24 0.16 8.99
CA GLU A 120 -2.35 -0.90 8.55
C GLU A 120 -1.39 -1.33 9.67
N TYR A 121 -0.69 -0.36 10.27
CA TYR A 121 0.16 -0.65 11.43
C TYR A 121 -0.63 -1.31 12.57
N TYR A 122 -1.76 -0.70 12.95
CA TYR A 122 -2.58 -1.17 14.06
C TYR A 122 -3.09 -2.60 13.89
N PHE A 123 -3.63 -2.93 12.72
CA PHE A 123 -4.22 -4.25 12.47
C PHE A 123 -3.22 -5.31 12.03
N LEU A 124 -2.18 -4.95 11.28
CA LEU A 124 -1.28 -5.93 10.64
C LEU A 124 0.00 -6.16 11.45
N GLU A 125 0.53 -5.13 12.12
CA GLU A 125 1.80 -5.22 12.84
C GLU A 125 1.62 -5.19 14.35
N PHE A 126 0.83 -4.26 14.88
CA PHE A 126 0.60 -4.10 16.31
C PHE A 126 -0.29 -5.20 16.91
N GLY A 127 -1.22 -5.76 16.13
CA GLY A 127 -2.07 -6.87 16.54
C GLY A 127 -3.42 -6.45 17.16
N GLY A 128 -3.92 -5.24 16.82
CA GLY A 128 -5.26 -4.80 17.17
C GLY A 128 -6.36 -5.61 16.47
N GLU A 129 -7.51 -5.78 17.12
CA GLU A 129 -8.69 -6.48 16.55
C GLU A 129 -9.84 -5.54 16.21
N ALA A 130 -9.94 -4.42 16.91
CA ALA A 130 -10.90 -3.37 16.59
C ALA A 130 -10.40 -2.01 17.03
N ILE A 131 -10.88 -0.96 16.38
CA ILE A 131 -10.57 0.43 16.74
C ILE A 131 -11.86 1.24 16.74
N ILE A 132 -11.94 2.23 17.64
CA ILE A 132 -13.15 3.02 17.84
C ILE A 132 -12.80 4.51 17.72
N ASP A 133 -13.73 5.26 17.17
CA ASP A 133 -13.73 6.73 17.20
C ASP A 133 -15.08 7.27 17.63
N SER A 134 -15.09 8.50 18.13
CA SER A 134 -16.31 9.24 18.44
C SER A 134 -16.17 10.68 17.99
N THR A 135 -17.02 11.11 17.06
CA THR A 135 -16.93 12.45 16.47
C THR A 135 -18.30 13.10 16.28
N THR A 136 -18.31 14.43 16.33
CA THR A 136 -19.47 15.27 16.04
C THR A 136 -19.45 15.84 14.63
N THR A 137 -18.25 15.96 14.02
CA THR A 137 -18.08 16.66 12.75
C THR A 137 -18.50 15.81 11.55
N ASN A 138 -19.21 16.41 10.59
CA ASN A 138 -19.64 15.71 9.37
C ASN A 138 -18.47 15.26 8.52
N ALA A 139 -17.36 16.01 8.50
CA ALA A 139 -16.16 15.64 7.75
C ALA A 139 -15.52 14.36 8.29
N ALA A 140 -15.34 14.26 9.62
CA ALA A 140 -14.81 13.06 10.26
C ALA A 140 -15.76 11.86 10.08
N LYS A 141 -17.08 12.05 10.25
CA LYS A 141 -18.09 11.00 10.00
C LYS A 141 -17.98 10.46 8.57
N ALA A 142 -17.86 11.35 7.57
CA ALA A 142 -17.72 10.95 6.17
C ALA A 142 -16.41 10.17 5.93
N LEU A 143 -15.30 10.64 6.49
CA LEU A 143 -14.00 9.97 6.40
C LEU A 143 -14.05 8.56 7.01
N LEU A 144 -14.58 8.42 8.23
CA LEU A 144 -14.69 7.12 8.91
C LEU A 144 -15.55 6.15 8.10
N LYS A 145 -16.72 6.61 7.59
CA LYS A 145 -17.60 5.78 6.74
C LYS A 145 -16.89 5.37 5.45
N LYS A 146 -16.16 6.27 4.81
CA LYS A 146 -15.38 5.99 3.58
C LYS A 146 -14.31 4.91 3.80
N ILE A 147 -13.65 4.89 4.97
CA ILE A 147 -12.65 3.87 5.34
C ILE A 147 -13.30 2.53 5.70
N GLY A 148 -14.59 2.53 6.03
CA GLY A 148 -15.34 1.33 6.35
C GLY A 148 -15.75 1.17 7.81
N PHE A 149 -15.61 2.23 8.62
CA PHE A 149 -16.16 2.21 9.98
C PHE A 149 -17.68 2.10 9.97
N GLU A 150 -18.21 1.33 10.91
CA GLU A 150 -19.65 1.20 11.17
C GLU A 150 -20.06 2.09 12.33
N GLU A 151 -21.17 2.80 12.15
CA GLU A 151 -21.76 3.60 13.22
C GLU A 151 -22.47 2.66 14.20
N LEU A 152 -22.02 2.66 15.46
CA LEU A 152 -22.61 1.85 16.52
C LEU A 152 -23.81 2.54 17.15
N ASN A 153 -23.69 3.84 17.41
CA ASN A 153 -24.76 4.67 17.96
C ASN A 153 -24.51 6.14 17.60
N ASN A 154 -25.57 6.94 17.70
CA ASN A 154 -25.50 8.39 17.55
C ASN A 154 -26.32 9.03 18.67
N PHE A 155 -25.63 9.60 19.66
CA PHE A 155 -26.25 10.24 20.78
C PHE A 155 -25.90 11.73 20.81
N ARG A 156 -26.89 12.61 20.81
CA ARG A 156 -26.73 14.07 20.79
C ARG A 156 -25.76 14.57 19.72
N ASN A 157 -25.90 14.07 18.47
CA ASN A 157 -25.01 14.34 17.32
C ASN A 157 -23.59 13.80 17.42
N GLN A 158 -23.19 13.14 18.49
CA GLN A 158 -21.93 12.44 18.60
C GLN A 158 -22.10 11.00 18.11
N GLY A 159 -21.58 10.69 16.94
CA GLY A 159 -21.53 9.32 16.42
C GLY A 159 -20.35 8.55 16.99
N THR A 160 -20.58 7.33 17.43
CA THR A 160 -19.52 6.38 17.78
C THR A 160 -19.37 5.37 16.67
N TYR A 161 -18.16 5.22 16.18
CA TYR A 161 -17.79 4.40 15.02
C TYR A 161 -16.81 3.32 15.42
N LYS A 162 -16.94 2.14 14.83
CA LYS A 162 -16.05 1.00 15.05
C LYS A 162 -15.61 0.41 13.72
N LEU A 163 -14.32 0.08 13.64
CA LEU A 163 -13.75 -0.72 12.56
C LEU A 163 -13.11 -1.97 13.16
N THR A 164 -13.47 -3.14 12.66
CA THR A 164 -12.82 -4.40 13.02
C THR A 164 -11.72 -4.73 12.02
N LYS A 165 -10.69 -5.49 12.47
CA LYS A 165 -9.64 -6.02 11.59
C LYS A 165 -10.22 -6.73 10.37
N LYS A 166 -11.20 -7.61 10.59
CA LYS A 166 -11.89 -8.33 9.50
C LYS A 166 -12.51 -7.38 8.49
N LYS A 167 -13.18 -6.32 8.95
CA LYS A 167 -13.83 -5.36 8.05
C LYS A 167 -12.81 -4.47 7.34
N PHE A 168 -11.73 -4.07 8.02
CA PHE A 168 -10.65 -3.31 7.41
C PHE A 168 -9.99 -4.08 6.28
N LEU A 169 -9.68 -5.35 6.50
CA LEU A 169 -9.16 -6.24 5.46
C LEU A 169 -10.13 -6.36 4.29
N ASN A 170 -11.42 -6.56 4.57
CA ASN A 170 -12.45 -6.64 3.54
C ASN A 170 -12.63 -5.30 2.79
N CYS A 171 -12.46 -4.14 3.44
CA CYS A 171 -12.53 -2.84 2.78
C CYS A 171 -11.27 -2.55 1.93
N LYS A 172 -10.09 -3.02 2.35
CA LYS A 172 -8.88 -3.01 1.51
C LYS A 172 -9.06 -3.82 0.23
N ILE A 173 -9.83 -4.91 0.33
CA ILE A 173 -10.16 -5.81 -0.77
C ILE A 173 -11.21 -5.19 -1.73
N LYS A 174 -11.93 -4.14 -1.33
CA LYS A 174 -13.01 -3.55 -2.15
C LYS A 174 -12.55 -2.79 -3.39
N ASP A 175 -11.33 -2.32 -3.45
CA ASP A 175 -10.77 -1.76 -4.67
C ASP A 175 -10.27 -2.92 -5.54
N LYS A 176 -11.16 -3.44 -6.41
CA LYS A 176 -10.80 -4.44 -7.43
C LYS A 176 -9.51 -4.03 -8.10
N LYS A 177 -8.63 -4.98 -8.31
CA LYS A 177 -7.34 -4.77 -8.98
C LYS A 177 -7.37 -5.35 -10.37
N THR A 178 -6.96 -4.56 -11.30
CA THR A 178 -6.92 -4.93 -12.72
C THR A 178 -5.52 -5.39 -13.10
N ILE A 179 -5.45 -6.54 -13.75
CA ILE A 179 -4.21 -7.15 -14.22
C ILE A 179 -4.27 -7.27 -15.74
N ALA A 180 -3.36 -6.61 -16.43
CA ALA A 180 -3.13 -6.84 -17.85
C ALA A 180 -2.02 -7.89 -18.03
N VAL A 181 -2.27 -8.91 -18.82
CA VAL A 181 -1.29 -9.93 -19.20
C VAL A 181 -1.05 -9.82 -20.68
N LEU A 182 0.19 -9.53 -21.07
CA LEU A 182 0.55 -9.46 -22.50
C LEU A 182 0.42 -10.85 -23.13
N ASN A 183 -0.11 -10.87 -24.34
CA ASN A 183 -0.30 -12.07 -25.16
C ASN A 183 0.22 -11.82 -26.57
N TYR A 184 1.08 -12.69 -27.06
CA TYR A 184 1.68 -12.58 -28.39
C TYR A 184 2.01 -13.99 -28.93
N ASN A 185 2.21 -14.09 -30.24
CA ASN A 185 2.54 -15.36 -30.88
C ASN A 185 3.83 -15.98 -30.32
N ASP A 186 3.85 -17.29 -30.07
CA ASP A 186 4.96 -18.03 -29.49
C ASP A 186 5.33 -17.59 -28.05
N ILE A 187 4.34 -17.05 -27.28
CA ILE A 187 4.46 -16.82 -25.86
C ILE A 187 4.65 -18.15 -25.11
N ASP A 188 5.35 -18.12 -23.97
CA ASP A 188 5.38 -19.30 -23.10
C ASP A 188 4.01 -19.53 -22.45
N SER A 189 3.32 -20.58 -22.88
CA SER A 189 1.96 -20.90 -22.43
C SER A 189 1.90 -21.23 -20.95
N THR A 190 2.97 -21.77 -20.36
CA THR A 190 3.06 -22.08 -18.93
C THR A 190 3.13 -20.81 -18.13
N GLU A 191 4.02 -19.88 -18.51
CA GLU A 191 4.17 -18.58 -17.86
C GLU A 191 2.87 -17.76 -17.97
N TYR A 192 2.23 -17.77 -19.12
CA TYR A 192 0.96 -17.10 -19.33
C TYR A 192 -0.15 -17.68 -18.43
N SER A 193 -0.30 -19.01 -18.45
CA SER A 193 -1.38 -19.69 -17.73
C SER A 193 -1.24 -19.62 -16.21
N ILE A 194 -0.02 -19.65 -15.66
CA ILE A 194 0.21 -19.61 -14.23
C ILE A 194 -0.24 -18.29 -13.60
N ILE A 195 -0.16 -17.17 -14.32
CA ILE A 195 -0.66 -15.89 -13.86
C ILE A 195 -2.17 -15.98 -13.61
N PHE A 196 -2.92 -16.44 -14.59
CA PHE A 196 -4.38 -16.63 -14.47
C PHE A 196 -4.74 -17.61 -13.36
N TYR A 197 -4.01 -18.71 -13.25
CA TYR A 197 -4.24 -19.71 -12.22
C TYR A 197 -4.08 -19.11 -10.81
N ILE A 198 -2.96 -18.41 -10.54
CA ILE A 198 -2.66 -17.88 -9.21
C ILE A 198 -3.65 -16.81 -8.81
N PHE A 199 -3.92 -15.82 -9.66
CA PHE A 199 -4.80 -14.71 -9.29
C PHE A 199 -6.29 -15.12 -9.24
N ASN A 200 -6.72 -16.09 -10.05
CA ASN A 200 -8.05 -16.69 -9.87
C ASN A 200 -8.14 -17.49 -8.56
N LYS A 201 -7.06 -18.18 -8.16
CA LYS A 201 -7.00 -18.85 -6.86
C LYS A 201 -7.13 -17.85 -5.69
N VAL A 202 -6.57 -16.66 -5.81
CA VAL A 202 -6.79 -15.60 -4.82
C VAL A 202 -8.26 -15.18 -4.79
N ASN A 203 -8.91 -15.02 -5.93
CA ASN A 203 -10.34 -14.71 -5.99
C ASN A 203 -11.19 -15.81 -5.31
N GLU A 204 -10.84 -17.10 -5.47
CA GLU A 204 -11.47 -18.20 -4.75
C GLU A 204 -11.28 -18.11 -3.23
N ILE A 205 -10.03 -17.85 -2.77
CA ILE A 205 -9.69 -17.66 -1.33
C ILE A 205 -10.50 -16.52 -0.72
N LEU A 206 -10.72 -15.44 -1.48
CA LEU A 206 -11.48 -14.27 -1.05
C LEU A 206 -12.98 -14.44 -1.19
N ASN A 207 -13.43 -15.45 -1.94
CA ASN A 207 -14.82 -15.66 -2.35
C ASN A 207 -15.42 -14.40 -3.02
N GLU A 208 -14.60 -13.67 -3.79
CA GLU A 208 -14.99 -12.50 -4.58
C GLU A 208 -14.01 -12.24 -5.73
N LYS A 209 -14.48 -11.57 -6.79
CA LYS A 209 -13.64 -11.17 -7.93
C LYS A 209 -12.84 -9.91 -7.57
N TYR A 210 -11.77 -10.08 -6.79
CA TYR A 210 -10.85 -9.02 -6.39
C TYR A 210 -9.85 -8.68 -7.50
N PHE A 211 -9.24 -9.69 -8.12
CA PHE A 211 -8.40 -9.52 -9.30
C PHE A 211 -9.23 -9.74 -10.56
N GLU A 212 -9.18 -8.77 -11.45
CA GLU A 212 -9.77 -8.85 -12.79
C GLU A 212 -8.65 -8.90 -13.83
N LEU A 213 -8.55 -10.04 -14.54
CA LEU A 213 -7.46 -10.29 -15.47
C LEU A 213 -7.92 -10.07 -16.92
N TYR A 214 -7.09 -9.36 -17.67
CA TYR A 214 -7.30 -9.06 -19.08
C TYR A 214 -6.10 -9.53 -19.90
N SER A 215 -6.37 -10.22 -21.00
CA SER A 215 -5.37 -10.53 -22.02
C SER A 215 -5.24 -9.33 -22.97
N VAL A 216 -4.02 -8.83 -23.14
CA VAL A 216 -3.70 -7.74 -24.07
C VAL A 216 -2.89 -8.32 -25.24
N SER A 217 -3.51 -8.40 -26.40
CA SER A 217 -2.92 -9.03 -27.61
C SER A 217 -2.51 -7.98 -28.63
N ASP A 218 -1.47 -8.32 -29.41
CA ASP A 218 -1.04 -7.57 -30.59
C ASP A 218 -1.94 -7.80 -31.84
N GLU A 219 -2.96 -8.65 -31.70
CA GLU A 219 -3.92 -8.98 -32.76
C GLU A 219 -5.27 -8.29 -32.59
N ASN A 220 -5.58 -7.80 -31.38
CA ASN A 220 -6.86 -7.15 -31.09
C ASN A 220 -6.68 -5.64 -30.90
N ASP A 221 -7.44 -4.85 -31.64
CA ASP A 221 -7.53 -3.38 -31.51
C ASP A 221 -8.07 -2.88 -30.14
N ILE A 222 -8.11 -3.75 -29.12
CA ILE A 222 -8.59 -3.43 -27.76
C ILE A 222 -7.44 -2.79 -26.95
N ILE A 223 -6.80 -1.79 -27.51
CA ILE A 223 -6.15 -0.76 -26.71
C ILE A 223 -7.17 0.35 -26.54
N ASN A 224 -8.19 0.08 -25.71
CA ASN A 224 -9.17 1.09 -25.35
C ASN A 224 -8.42 2.26 -24.71
N ASP A 225 -8.55 3.46 -25.23
CA ASP A 225 -7.72 4.62 -24.89
C ASP A 225 -7.84 5.07 -23.43
N GLU A 226 -8.75 4.49 -22.66
CA GLU A 226 -9.04 4.86 -21.27
C GLU A 226 -8.73 3.77 -20.21
N PHE A 227 -8.21 2.58 -20.62
CA PHE A 227 -7.95 1.51 -19.68
C PHE A 227 -6.50 1.50 -19.17
N TYR A 228 -6.31 1.71 -17.87
CA TYR A 228 -5.02 1.65 -17.18
C TYR A 228 -5.07 0.56 -16.10
N PRO A 229 -4.33 -0.56 -16.27
CA PRO A 229 -4.30 -1.63 -15.29
C PRO A 229 -3.49 -1.24 -14.05
N ASP A 230 -3.83 -1.81 -12.89
CA ASP A 230 -3.01 -1.68 -11.69
C ASP A 230 -1.68 -2.44 -11.83
N ILE A 231 -1.70 -3.58 -12.51
CA ILE A 231 -0.56 -4.49 -12.65
C ILE A 231 -0.45 -4.94 -14.11
N VAL A 232 0.77 -4.96 -14.63
CA VAL A 232 1.08 -5.51 -15.95
C VAL A 232 1.99 -6.72 -15.81
N PHE A 233 1.60 -7.84 -16.39
CA PHE A 233 2.46 -9.02 -16.53
C PHE A 233 2.97 -9.15 -17.97
N ILE A 234 4.26 -9.40 -18.09
CA ILE A 234 4.95 -9.63 -19.35
C ILE A 234 5.59 -11.02 -19.31
N PRO A 235 4.87 -12.07 -19.73
CA PRO A 235 5.45 -13.41 -19.84
C PRO A 235 6.57 -13.45 -20.88
N GLY A 236 7.48 -14.40 -20.77
CA GLY A 236 8.47 -14.68 -21.77
C GLY A 236 7.94 -15.52 -22.91
N GLY A 237 8.79 -15.85 -23.85
CA GLY A 237 8.47 -16.70 -24.99
C GLY A 237 9.43 -16.56 -26.16
N LYS A 238 9.38 -17.49 -27.11
CA LYS A 238 10.23 -17.49 -28.31
C LYS A 238 9.86 -16.37 -29.28
N GLY A 239 8.60 -15.88 -29.21
CA GLY A 239 8.08 -14.88 -30.13
C GLY A 239 8.39 -13.43 -29.73
N ILE A 240 9.13 -13.21 -28.62
CA ILE A 240 9.32 -11.89 -28.03
C ILE A 240 9.93 -10.86 -29.00
N GLU A 241 10.95 -11.23 -29.79
CA GLU A 241 11.58 -10.33 -30.76
C GLU A 241 10.59 -9.88 -31.84
N LYS A 242 9.75 -10.80 -32.33
CA LYS A 242 8.71 -10.49 -33.31
C LYS A 242 7.64 -9.57 -32.71
N ALA A 243 7.25 -9.80 -31.46
CA ALA A 243 6.27 -8.98 -30.76
C ALA A 243 6.78 -7.57 -30.50
N ILE A 244 8.03 -7.42 -30.13
CA ILE A 244 8.71 -6.11 -29.96
C ILE A 244 8.74 -5.37 -31.30
N ASN A 245 9.13 -6.04 -32.39
CA ASN A 245 9.21 -5.43 -33.72
C ASN A 245 7.85 -4.97 -34.28
N LYS A 246 6.73 -5.57 -33.87
CA LYS A 246 5.38 -5.08 -34.21
C LYS A 246 5.03 -3.75 -33.52
N ASN A 247 5.74 -3.38 -32.45
CA ASN A 247 5.63 -2.11 -31.72
C ASN A 247 4.26 -1.80 -31.06
N LEU A 248 3.25 -2.65 -31.20
CA LEU A 248 1.92 -2.42 -30.62
C LEU A 248 1.93 -2.61 -29.09
N LEU A 249 2.50 -3.73 -28.61
CA LEU A 249 2.61 -4.00 -27.19
C LEU A 249 3.60 -3.05 -26.50
N LEU A 250 4.65 -2.61 -27.19
CA LEU A 250 5.56 -1.59 -26.69
C LEU A 250 4.82 -0.28 -26.41
N LYS A 251 4.07 0.24 -27.37
CA LYS A 251 3.25 1.44 -27.21
C LYS A 251 2.24 1.30 -26.07
N TYR A 252 1.66 0.11 -25.91
CA TYR A 252 0.78 -0.17 -24.78
C TYR A 252 1.51 -0.05 -23.45
N ILE A 253 2.69 -0.67 -23.31
CA ILE A 253 3.49 -0.60 -22.08
C ILE A 253 3.90 0.86 -21.80
N GLU A 254 4.37 1.61 -22.78
CA GLU A 254 4.70 3.04 -22.63
C GLU A 254 3.53 3.83 -22.03
N LYS A 255 2.34 3.63 -22.62
CA LYS A 255 1.11 4.30 -22.18
C LYS A 255 0.77 4.01 -20.73
N VAL A 256 0.82 2.73 -20.32
CA VAL A 256 0.38 2.33 -18.97
C VAL A 256 1.49 2.43 -17.92
N TYR A 257 2.74 2.56 -18.32
CA TYR A 257 3.90 2.54 -17.43
C TYR A 257 3.83 3.55 -16.29
N SER A 258 3.44 4.78 -16.57
CA SER A 258 3.39 5.83 -15.54
C SER A 258 2.27 5.61 -14.51
N GLN A 259 1.20 4.93 -14.91
CA GLN A 259 -0.03 4.81 -14.14
C GLN A 259 -0.17 3.45 -13.41
N CYS A 260 0.39 2.35 -13.95
CA CYS A 260 0.35 1.07 -13.27
C CYS A 260 1.21 1.09 -11.99
N ASN A 261 0.77 0.34 -10.99
CA ASN A 261 1.51 0.21 -9.72
C ASN A 261 2.71 -0.73 -9.86
N TYR A 262 2.55 -1.83 -10.60
CA TYR A 262 3.58 -2.87 -10.74
C TYR A 262 3.67 -3.36 -12.17
N ILE A 263 4.90 -3.67 -12.59
CA ILE A 263 5.21 -4.41 -13.82
C ILE A 263 6.00 -5.65 -13.43
N ALA A 264 5.50 -6.81 -13.82
CA ALA A 264 6.09 -8.10 -13.55
C ALA A 264 6.55 -8.75 -14.85
N THR A 265 7.81 -9.11 -14.95
CA THR A 265 8.35 -9.80 -16.12
C THR A 265 8.81 -11.20 -15.77
N PHE A 266 8.48 -12.15 -16.62
CA PHE A 266 8.94 -13.52 -16.52
C PHE A 266 10.00 -13.79 -17.59
N SER A 267 11.05 -14.50 -17.22
CA SER A 267 12.11 -14.92 -18.12
C SER A 267 12.59 -13.78 -19.04
N ASN A 268 12.55 -13.94 -20.36
CA ASN A 268 12.94 -12.95 -21.34
C ASN A 268 11.89 -11.85 -21.60
N GLY A 269 10.75 -11.87 -20.90
CA GLY A 269 9.74 -10.78 -20.96
C GLY A 269 10.29 -9.39 -20.65
N ILE A 270 11.39 -9.32 -19.91
CA ILE A 270 12.06 -8.05 -19.57
C ILE A 270 12.55 -7.28 -20.80
N TYR A 271 12.80 -7.93 -21.94
CA TYR A 271 13.22 -7.24 -23.16
C TYR A 271 12.21 -6.20 -23.66
N PHE A 272 10.92 -6.37 -23.36
CA PHE A 272 9.94 -5.32 -23.62
C PHE A 272 10.23 -4.01 -22.88
N LEU A 273 10.95 -4.07 -21.75
CA LEU A 273 11.26 -2.88 -20.95
C LEU A 273 12.60 -2.23 -21.36
N GLU A 274 13.48 -2.95 -22.05
CA GLU A 274 14.81 -2.47 -22.41
C GLU A 274 14.77 -1.19 -23.27
N GLY A 275 13.82 -1.13 -24.21
CA GLY A 275 13.66 0.02 -25.11
C GLY A 275 12.78 1.16 -24.59
N LEU A 276 11.98 0.93 -23.54
CA LEU A 276 10.92 1.83 -23.11
C LEU A 276 11.19 2.54 -21.79
N CYS A 277 11.85 1.85 -20.88
CA CYS A 277 12.00 2.31 -19.54
C CYS A 277 13.46 2.54 -19.23
N ASN A 278 13.75 3.52 -18.42
CA ASN A 278 15.08 3.66 -17.88
C ASN A 278 15.33 2.53 -16.86
N ILE A 279 15.58 1.30 -17.39
CA ILE A 279 15.95 0.13 -16.56
C ILE A 279 17.42 0.16 -16.14
N LYS A 280 18.14 1.27 -16.42
CA LYS A 280 19.54 1.43 -16.02
C LYS A 280 19.66 1.38 -14.50
N GLY A 281 20.56 0.51 -14.04
CA GLY A 281 20.85 0.35 -12.62
C GLY A 281 19.84 -0.49 -11.81
N ILE A 282 18.79 -1.05 -12.45
CA ILE A 282 17.94 -2.03 -11.74
C ILE A 282 18.67 -3.37 -11.59
N ALA A 283 18.32 -4.09 -10.53
CA ALA A 283 18.82 -5.44 -10.32
C ALA A 283 18.00 -6.44 -11.15
N ILE A 284 18.68 -7.41 -11.78
CA ILE A 284 18.06 -8.51 -12.53
C ILE A 284 18.71 -9.86 -12.14
N PRO A 285 17.98 -10.99 -12.28
CA PRO A 285 18.57 -12.31 -12.09
C PRO A 285 19.72 -12.59 -13.06
N ASN A 286 20.77 -13.26 -12.59
CA ASN A 286 21.92 -13.63 -13.44
C ASN A 286 21.54 -14.50 -14.63
N SER A 287 20.49 -15.29 -14.50
CA SER A 287 19.99 -16.24 -15.52
C SER A 287 19.15 -15.56 -16.61
N VAL A 288 18.81 -14.28 -16.44
CA VAL A 288 18.18 -13.48 -17.49
C VAL A 288 19.27 -12.92 -18.40
N TYR A 289 19.02 -12.99 -19.71
CA TYR A 289 19.97 -12.72 -20.81
C TYR A 289 20.72 -11.38 -20.71
N GLU A 290 21.65 -11.13 -21.65
CA GLU A 290 22.50 -9.94 -21.67
C GLU A 290 21.68 -8.68 -21.92
N ILE A 291 21.39 -7.95 -20.86
CA ILE A 291 20.86 -6.59 -20.89
C ILE A 291 21.96 -5.67 -20.40
N GLU A 292 22.21 -4.58 -21.11
CA GLU A 292 23.24 -3.62 -20.75
C GLU A 292 22.78 -2.70 -19.60
N ASN A 293 23.73 -2.19 -18.85
CA ASN A 293 23.53 -1.18 -17.79
C ASN A 293 22.60 -1.62 -16.64
N VAL A 294 22.52 -2.91 -16.34
CA VAL A 294 21.77 -3.49 -15.22
C VAL A 294 22.71 -4.16 -14.22
N ILE A 295 22.23 -4.35 -12.98
CA ILE A 295 22.97 -5.02 -11.92
C ILE A 295 22.56 -6.50 -11.88
N LYS A 296 23.44 -7.41 -12.32
CA LYS A 296 23.15 -8.86 -12.24
C LYS A 296 23.37 -9.37 -10.82
N ILE A 297 22.38 -10.07 -10.28
CA ILE A 297 22.44 -10.66 -8.94
C ILE A 297 22.13 -12.16 -8.96
N ASN A 298 22.71 -12.90 -8.04
CA ASN A 298 22.52 -14.35 -7.91
C ASN A 298 21.21 -14.66 -7.15
N LYS A 299 20.08 -14.26 -7.76
CA LYS A 299 18.73 -14.58 -7.29
C LYS A 299 17.88 -14.92 -8.50
N SER A 300 16.88 -15.78 -8.33
CA SER A 300 15.90 -16.12 -9.39
C SER A 300 14.70 -15.17 -9.44
N PHE A 301 14.44 -14.42 -8.35
CA PHE A 301 13.43 -13.39 -8.23
C PHE A 301 14.05 -12.10 -7.68
N VAL A 302 13.69 -10.97 -8.27
CA VAL A 302 14.16 -9.64 -7.88
C VAL A 302 13.00 -8.66 -7.87
N ASP A 303 12.86 -7.94 -6.76
CA ASP A 303 11.90 -6.87 -6.56
C ASP A 303 12.61 -5.52 -6.56
N ASN A 304 12.43 -4.73 -7.60
CA ASN A 304 12.93 -3.35 -7.70
C ASN A 304 11.86 -2.30 -7.36
N GLY A 305 10.85 -2.69 -6.58
CA GLY A 305 9.72 -1.82 -6.24
C GLY A 305 8.62 -1.88 -7.30
N LYS A 306 8.65 -1.03 -8.31
CA LYS A 306 7.67 -1.03 -9.42
C LYS A 306 7.88 -2.18 -10.41
N ILE A 307 9.14 -2.50 -10.72
CA ILE A 307 9.51 -3.57 -11.67
C ILE A 307 9.97 -4.80 -10.90
N MET A 308 9.34 -5.93 -11.15
CA MET A 308 9.68 -7.23 -10.57
C MET A 308 10.05 -8.22 -11.67
N ILE A 309 11.08 -9.00 -11.44
CA ILE A 309 11.66 -9.87 -12.47
C ILE A 309 11.90 -11.25 -11.89
N SER A 310 11.48 -12.28 -12.60
CA SER A 310 11.75 -13.68 -12.25
C SER A 310 12.23 -14.48 -13.46
N SER A 311 13.03 -15.53 -13.22
CA SER A 311 13.78 -16.22 -14.27
C SER A 311 13.43 -17.69 -14.47
N ASN A 312 12.63 -18.28 -13.59
CA ASN A 312 12.22 -19.69 -13.71
C ASN A 312 10.85 -19.89 -13.04
N LEU A 313 10.21 -21.04 -13.30
CA LEU A 313 8.84 -21.31 -12.87
C LEU A 313 8.62 -21.14 -11.37
N ILE A 314 9.55 -21.59 -10.53
CA ILE A 314 9.43 -21.45 -9.07
C ILE A 314 9.43 -19.97 -8.68
N SER A 315 10.36 -19.19 -9.25
CA SER A 315 10.45 -17.76 -8.98
C SER A 315 9.29 -16.96 -9.61
N HIS A 316 8.63 -17.45 -10.65
CA HIS A 316 7.39 -16.84 -11.17
C HIS A 316 6.25 -16.94 -10.15
N ILE A 317 6.12 -18.09 -9.49
CA ILE A 317 5.16 -18.29 -8.39
C ILE A 317 5.50 -17.36 -7.23
N GLU A 318 6.76 -17.29 -6.83
CA GLU A 318 7.25 -16.39 -5.76
C GLU A 318 6.94 -14.92 -6.06
N LEU A 319 7.18 -14.47 -7.29
CA LEU A 319 6.85 -13.12 -7.75
C LEU A 319 5.34 -12.86 -7.64
N CYS A 320 4.50 -13.78 -8.10
CA CYS A 320 3.04 -13.64 -7.99
C CYS A 320 2.58 -13.57 -6.53
N ILE A 321 3.12 -14.42 -5.64
CA ILE A 321 2.84 -14.37 -4.20
C ILE A 321 3.27 -13.02 -3.59
N ASN A 322 4.43 -12.50 -4.00
CA ASN A 322 4.89 -11.18 -3.53
C ASN A 322 3.97 -10.04 -3.98
N ILE A 323 3.46 -10.07 -5.21
CA ILE A 323 2.44 -9.11 -5.67
C ILE A 323 1.16 -9.23 -4.82
N VAL A 324 0.67 -10.45 -4.58
CA VAL A 324 -0.50 -10.68 -3.72
C VAL A 324 -0.26 -10.13 -2.32
N LYS A 325 0.92 -10.37 -1.75
CA LYS A 325 1.33 -9.80 -0.46
C LYS A 325 1.26 -8.27 -0.45
N LYS A 326 1.81 -7.61 -1.46
CA LYS A 326 1.83 -6.14 -1.58
C LYS A 326 0.43 -5.53 -1.76
N VAL A 327 -0.47 -6.23 -2.45
CA VAL A 327 -1.74 -5.70 -2.90
C VAL A 327 -2.92 -6.16 -2.03
N ALA A 328 -2.94 -7.45 -1.65
CA ALA A 328 -4.00 -8.06 -0.85
C ALA A 328 -3.60 -8.36 0.61
N GLY A 329 -2.32 -8.19 0.94
CA GLY A 329 -1.80 -8.32 2.31
C GLY A 329 -1.22 -9.70 2.65
N ASP A 330 -0.52 -9.76 3.80
CA ASP A 330 0.20 -10.95 4.26
C ASP A 330 -0.72 -12.16 4.49
N ASP A 331 -1.87 -11.96 5.11
CA ASP A 331 -2.81 -13.04 5.43
C ASP A 331 -3.27 -13.81 4.17
N ILE A 332 -3.52 -13.08 3.08
CA ILE A 332 -3.95 -13.69 1.80
C ILE A 332 -2.79 -14.37 1.10
N SER A 333 -1.60 -13.75 1.10
CA SER A 333 -0.41 -14.36 0.51
C SER A 333 0.00 -15.65 1.22
N ILE A 334 -0.13 -15.72 2.56
CA ILE A 334 0.12 -16.94 3.35
C ILE A 334 -0.90 -18.04 3.01
N LYS A 335 -2.18 -17.70 2.90
CA LYS A 335 -3.21 -18.65 2.50
C LYS A 335 -2.95 -19.20 1.09
N LEU A 336 -2.64 -18.29 0.14
CA LEU A 336 -2.28 -18.66 -1.22
C LEU A 336 -1.07 -19.60 -1.24
N SER A 337 0.01 -19.27 -0.50
CA SER A 337 1.21 -20.10 -0.42
C SER A 337 0.89 -21.53 0.06
N LYS A 338 0.02 -21.66 1.07
CA LYS A 338 -0.44 -22.96 1.57
C LYS A 338 -1.24 -23.74 0.52
N GLU A 339 -2.16 -23.09 -0.17
CA GLU A 339 -2.97 -23.70 -1.24
C GLU A 339 -2.11 -24.16 -2.43
N LEU A 340 -1.03 -23.43 -2.73
CA LEU A 340 -0.07 -23.80 -3.78
C LEU A 340 0.96 -24.84 -3.33
N GLY A 341 0.96 -25.26 -2.04
CA GLY A 341 1.98 -26.13 -1.48
C GLY A 341 3.37 -25.46 -1.37
N TYR A 342 3.41 -24.13 -1.44
CA TYR A 342 4.62 -23.34 -1.32
C TYR A 342 4.87 -23.07 0.18
N LEU A 343 5.75 -23.88 0.77
CA LEU A 343 6.14 -23.73 2.18
C LEU A 343 7.27 -22.71 2.28
N TYR A 344 7.09 -21.67 3.09
CA TYR A 344 8.16 -20.76 3.52
C TYR A 344 9.01 -21.42 4.60
#